data_a738e2d215b9c994d5a2fc115c1bfb7b
#
_entry.id   a738e2d215b9c994d5a2fc115c1bfb7b
#
_cell.length_a   1.000
_cell.length_b   1.000
_cell.length_c   1.000
_cell.angle_alpha   90.00
_cell.angle_beta   90.00
_cell.angle_gamma   90.00
#
_symmetry.space_group_name_H-M   'P 1'
#
loop_
_entity.id
_entity.type
_entity.pdbx_description
1 polymer ?
#
loop_
_entity_poly.entity_id
_entity_poly.type
_entity_poly.pdbx_seq_one_letter_code
_entity_poly.pdbx_strand_id
1 'polypeptide(L)'
;MSNTENRAEFGSTLGFILSAAGSAVGLGNIWKFPGKAYACGGGAFLIVYLLMVALIGTSVMMAEFTIGRKTHKGSVGALRELNDKFAWIGGLGVLTGFIIVCYYCQVGGWAMYYVAAYITDVQTVWADPMAYFLGMLGANGFPLAAIVWALVFMFLTAFIITHGTAGIEKM
;
A
#
# COMPACT_ATOMS: atom_id res chain seq x y z
N MET A 1 21.27 25.28 18.88
CA MET A 1 21.26 23.89 19.37
C MET A 1 20.14 23.19 18.64
N SER A 2 20.45 22.47 17.58
CA SER A 2 19.47 21.73 16.78
C SER A 2 19.10 20.46 17.56
N ASN A 3 17.85 20.38 18.00
CA ASN A 3 17.26 19.12 18.43
C ASN A 3 17.27 18.18 17.21
N THR A 4 18.28 17.36 17.07
CA THR A 4 18.23 16.14 16.28
C THR A 4 17.30 15.19 17.03
N GLU A 5 15.99 15.31 16.76
CA GLU A 5 15.06 14.25 17.13
C GLU A 5 15.65 12.94 16.60
N ASN A 6 15.85 11.97 17.49
CA ASN A 6 16.24 10.61 17.16
C ASN A 6 15.17 9.99 16.27
N ARG A 7 15.27 10.21 14.97
CA ARG A 7 14.41 9.53 14.01
C ARG A 7 14.82 8.07 14.00
N ALA A 8 13.82 7.21 14.09
CA ALA A 8 14.01 5.78 13.96
C ALA A 8 14.56 5.50 12.54
N GLU A 9 15.79 5.00 12.49
CA GLU A 9 16.46 4.55 11.27
C GLU A 9 16.41 3.02 11.19
N PHE A 10 16.51 2.47 9.98
CA PHE A 10 16.62 1.03 9.81
C PHE A 10 17.94 0.53 10.37
N GLY A 11 17.92 -0.53 11.16
CA GLY A 11 19.10 -1.10 11.80
C GLY A 11 20.06 -1.79 10.82
N SER A 12 19.57 -2.19 9.63
CA SER A 12 20.37 -2.86 8.62
C SER A 12 19.98 -2.46 7.19
N THR A 13 20.95 -2.52 6.27
CA THR A 13 20.70 -2.32 4.84
C THR A 13 19.74 -3.38 4.28
N LEU A 14 19.86 -4.62 4.76
CA LEU A 14 18.96 -5.71 4.36
C LEU A 14 17.52 -5.45 4.83
N GLY A 15 17.33 -5.00 6.07
CA GLY A 15 16.03 -4.62 6.61
C GLY A 15 15.38 -3.51 5.80
N PHE A 16 16.15 -2.49 5.42
CA PHE A 16 15.67 -1.44 4.51
C PHE A 16 15.22 -1.98 3.15
N ILE A 17 16.04 -2.83 2.50
CA ILE A 17 15.73 -3.41 1.19
C ILE A 17 14.47 -4.28 1.27
N LEU A 18 14.36 -5.14 2.29
CA LEU A 18 13.21 -6.02 2.46
C LEU A 18 11.93 -5.23 2.77
N SER A 19 12.02 -4.19 3.60
CA SER A 19 10.89 -3.30 3.89
C SER A 19 10.44 -2.54 2.64
N ALA A 20 11.39 -2.02 1.86
CA ALA A 20 11.09 -1.35 0.60
C ALA A 20 10.45 -2.30 -0.42
N ALA A 21 10.98 -3.51 -0.57
CA ALA A 21 10.42 -4.54 -1.44
C ALA A 21 9.02 -4.97 -0.97
N GLY A 22 8.84 -5.20 0.34
CA GLY A 22 7.55 -5.55 0.92
C GLY A 22 6.49 -4.47 0.72
N SER A 23 6.87 -3.19 0.87
CA SER A 23 5.95 -2.06 0.61
C SER A 23 5.59 -1.92 -0.86
N ALA A 24 6.45 -2.37 -1.79
CA ALA A 24 6.19 -2.36 -3.22
C ALA A 24 5.22 -3.47 -3.66
N VAL A 25 5.16 -4.58 -2.91
CA VAL A 25 4.23 -5.69 -3.19
C VAL A 25 2.88 -5.38 -2.56
N GLY A 26 2.00 -4.74 -3.33
CA GLY A 26 0.66 -4.38 -2.89
C GLY A 26 -0.43 -5.23 -3.54
N LEU A 27 -1.66 -5.07 -3.07
CA LEU A 27 -2.85 -5.72 -3.63
C LEU A 27 -3.00 -5.47 -5.14
N GLY A 28 -2.57 -4.32 -5.63
CA GLY A 28 -2.57 -4.00 -7.06
C GLY A 28 -1.75 -4.99 -7.88
N ASN A 29 -0.59 -5.38 -7.38
CA ASN A 29 0.34 -6.29 -8.06
C ASN A 29 -0.22 -7.71 -8.11
N ILE A 30 -0.89 -8.15 -7.05
CA ILE A 30 -1.43 -9.51 -6.94
C ILE A 30 -2.80 -9.61 -7.62
N TRP A 31 -3.64 -8.62 -7.45
CA TRP A 31 -5.03 -8.65 -7.91
C TRP A 31 -5.21 -8.05 -9.30
N LYS A 32 -4.83 -6.77 -9.49
CA LYS A 32 -5.13 -6.05 -10.75
C LYS A 32 -4.13 -6.30 -11.86
N PHE A 33 -2.86 -6.39 -11.54
CA PHE A 33 -1.79 -6.45 -12.53
C PHE A 33 -1.88 -7.69 -13.44
N PRO A 34 -2.09 -8.92 -12.93
CA PRO A 34 -2.23 -10.10 -13.78
C PRO A 34 -3.39 -10.00 -14.77
N GLY A 35 -4.54 -9.51 -14.31
CA GLY A 35 -5.72 -9.29 -15.16
C GLY A 35 -5.47 -8.26 -16.25
N LYS A 36 -4.77 -7.16 -15.92
CA LYS A 36 -4.39 -6.14 -16.90
C LYS A 36 -3.36 -6.65 -17.89
N ALA A 37 -2.36 -7.40 -17.43
CA ALA A 37 -1.36 -7.99 -18.29
C ALA A 37 -2.01 -8.94 -19.31
N TYR A 38 -2.93 -9.79 -18.87
CA TYR A 38 -3.71 -10.67 -19.74
C TYR A 38 -4.54 -9.89 -20.76
N ALA A 39 -5.31 -8.91 -20.32
CA ALA A 39 -6.21 -8.12 -21.19
C ALA A 39 -5.47 -7.24 -22.21
N CYS A 40 -4.23 -6.83 -21.90
CA CYS A 40 -3.45 -5.92 -22.75
C CYS A 40 -2.38 -6.63 -23.62
N GLY A 41 -2.51 -7.93 -23.86
CA GLY A 41 -1.62 -8.66 -24.77
C GLY A 41 -0.49 -9.44 -24.09
N GLY A 42 -0.60 -9.73 -22.79
CA GLY A 42 0.30 -10.63 -22.08
C GLY A 42 1.77 -10.19 -22.11
N GLY A 43 2.61 -10.96 -22.79
CA GLY A 43 4.05 -10.71 -22.85
C GLY A 43 4.44 -9.37 -23.48
N ALA A 44 3.72 -8.90 -24.49
CA ALA A 44 3.99 -7.59 -25.11
C ALA A 44 3.74 -6.45 -24.11
N PHE A 45 2.67 -6.53 -23.34
CA PHE A 45 2.40 -5.58 -22.26
C PHE A 45 3.54 -5.56 -21.22
N LEU A 46 4.04 -6.74 -20.82
CA LEU A 46 5.12 -6.85 -19.83
C LEU A 46 6.42 -6.19 -20.31
N ILE A 47 6.79 -6.36 -21.58
CA ILE A 47 7.98 -5.71 -22.15
C ILE A 47 7.86 -4.19 -22.09
N VAL A 48 6.74 -3.64 -22.56
CA VAL A 48 6.49 -2.19 -22.53
C VAL A 48 6.45 -1.69 -21.08
N TYR A 49 5.79 -2.40 -20.19
CA TYR A 49 5.72 -2.06 -18.77
C TYR A 49 7.12 -1.99 -18.12
N LEU A 50 7.97 -3.01 -18.32
CA LEU A 50 9.32 -3.04 -17.79
C LEU A 50 10.18 -1.89 -18.35
N LEU A 51 10.03 -1.58 -19.63
CA LEU A 51 10.72 -0.46 -20.25
C LEU A 51 10.30 0.87 -19.62
N MET A 52 9.00 1.08 -19.41
CA MET A 52 8.48 2.28 -18.75
C MET A 52 8.93 2.37 -17.27
N VAL A 53 8.95 1.27 -16.55
CA VAL A 53 9.49 1.23 -15.17
C VAL A 53 10.98 1.61 -15.16
N ALA A 54 11.77 1.08 -16.10
CA ALA A 54 13.19 1.38 -16.19
C ALA A 54 13.46 2.85 -16.55
N LEU A 55 12.70 3.43 -17.47
CA LEU A 55 12.92 4.81 -17.92
C LEU A 55 12.30 5.85 -16.98
N ILE A 56 11.02 5.71 -16.68
CA ILE A 56 10.27 6.73 -15.94
C ILE A 56 10.33 6.43 -14.44
N GLY A 57 10.03 5.19 -14.04
CA GLY A 57 9.96 4.79 -12.65
C GLY A 57 11.28 5.01 -11.90
N THR A 58 12.39 4.60 -12.50
CA THR A 58 13.72 4.79 -11.91
C THR A 58 14.06 6.27 -11.75
N SER A 59 13.77 7.10 -12.75
CA SER A 59 14.05 8.54 -12.72
C SER A 59 13.26 9.24 -11.60
N VAL A 60 11.98 8.92 -11.46
CA VAL A 60 11.12 9.48 -10.39
C VAL A 60 11.60 9.04 -9.02
N MET A 61 11.89 7.74 -8.85
CA MET A 61 12.38 7.19 -7.58
C MET A 61 13.72 7.79 -7.16
N MET A 62 14.64 8.02 -8.10
CA MET A 62 15.91 8.69 -7.80
C MET A 62 15.70 10.14 -7.35
N ALA A 63 14.76 10.87 -7.96
CA ALA A 63 14.41 12.21 -7.54
C ALA A 63 13.84 12.23 -6.12
N GLU A 64 12.92 11.33 -5.79
CA GLU A 64 12.34 11.19 -4.44
C GLU A 64 13.41 10.87 -3.40
N PHE A 65 14.28 9.90 -3.67
CA PHE A 65 15.38 9.57 -2.76
C PHE A 65 16.35 10.74 -2.54
N THR A 66 16.67 11.50 -3.59
CA THR A 66 17.56 12.66 -3.49
C THR A 66 16.93 13.73 -2.61
N ILE A 67 15.65 14.03 -2.79
CA ILE A 67 14.92 14.99 -1.97
C ILE A 67 14.84 14.51 -0.52
N GLY A 68 14.45 13.26 -0.30
CA GLY A 68 14.33 12.67 1.02
C GLY A 68 15.66 12.67 1.80
N ARG A 69 16.75 12.29 1.15
CA ARG A 69 18.11 12.27 1.75
C ARG A 69 18.65 13.67 2.03
N LYS A 70 18.31 14.65 1.20
CA LYS A 70 18.76 16.03 1.39
C LYS A 70 18.04 16.73 2.53
N THR A 71 16.73 16.52 2.65
CA THR A 71 15.89 17.31 3.57
C THR A 71 15.63 16.60 4.89
N HIS A 72 15.69 15.28 4.93
CA HIS A 72 15.30 14.47 6.10
C HIS A 72 13.92 14.85 6.68
N LYS A 73 12.99 15.33 5.84
CA LYS A 73 11.63 15.76 6.22
C LYS A 73 10.58 14.95 5.48
N GLY A 74 9.35 14.97 6.00
CA GLY A 74 8.19 14.43 5.29
C GLY A 74 7.87 15.25 4.03
N SER A 75 7.01 14.74 3.15
CA SER A 75 6.75 15.28 1.80
C SER A 75 6.47 16.80 1.77
N VAL A 76 5.63 17.32 2.68
CA VAL A 76 5.32 18.75 2.77
C VAL A 76 6.53 19.56 3.20
N GLY A 77 7.23 19.10 4.24
CA GLY A 77 8.41 19.79 4.79
C GLY A 77 9.59 19.78 3.82
N ALA A 78 9.77 18.67 3.10
CA ALA A 78 10.83 18.51 2.11
C ALA A 78 10.65 19.48 0.93
N LEU A 79 9.45 19.55 0.37
CA LEU A 79 9.17 20.46 -0.74
C LEU A 79 9.18 21.93 -0.32
N ARG A 80 8.71 22.24 0.89
CA ARG A 80 8.81 23.61 1.46
C ARG A 80 10.25 24.07 1.62
N GLU A 81 11.16 23.18 2.05
CA GLU A 81 12.57 23.52 2.18
C GLU A 81 13.25 23.82 0.85
N LEU A 82 12.83 23.13 -0.21
CA LEU A 82 13.33 23.40 -1.56
C LEU A 82 12.77 24.69 -2.13
N ASN A 83 11.46 24.92 -1.98
CA ASN A 83 10.77 26.13 -2.37
C ASN A 83 9.36 26.15 -1.78
N ASP A 84 9.05 27.19 -1.01
CA ASP A 84 7.74 27.36 -0.36
C ASP A 84 6.55 27.27 -1.31
N LYS A 85 6.72 27.71 -2.57
CA LYS A 85 5.69 27.64 -3.60
C LYS A 85 5.25 26.22 -3.93
N PHE A 86 6.06 25.21 -3.67
CA PHE A 86 5.74 23.81 -3.97
C PHE A 86 5.26 23.00 -2.75
N ALA A 87 5.14 23.63 -1.58
CA ALA A 87 4.65 22.95 -0.37
C ALA A 87 3.27 22.31 -0.53
N TRP A 88 2.39 22.92 -1.34
CA TRP A 88 1.05 22.39 -1.62
C TRP A 88 1.07 21.05 -2.36
N ILE A 89 2.08 20.79 -3.21
CA ILE A 89 2.26 19.50 -3.90
C ILE A 89 2.51 18.39 -2.86
N GLY A 90 3.34 18.70 -1.83
CA GLY A 90 3.53 17.78 -0.71
C GLY A 90 2.23 17.51 0.06
N GLY A 91 1.39 18.54 0.21
CA GLY A 91 0.06 18.41 0.81
C GLY A 91 -0.88 17.51 -0.01
N LEU A 92 -0.87 17.65 -1.34
CA LEU A 92 -1.60 16.74 -2.23
C LEU A 92 -1.11 15.29 -2.11
N GLY A 93 0.20 15.09 -1.96
CA GLY A 93 0.77 13.76 -1.73
C GLY A 93 0.22 13.12 -0.45
N VAL A 94 0.14 13.87 0.65
CA VAL A 94 -0.45 13.40 1.91
C VAL A 94 -1.94 13.08 1.76
N LEU A 95 -2.70 13.96 1.10
CA LEU A 95 -4.12 13.74 0.82
C LEU A 95 -4.35 12.48 -0.03
N THR A 96 -3.54 12.31 -1.07
CA THR A 96 -3.57 11.11 -1.92
C THR A 96 -3.30 9.85 -1.09
N GLY A 97 -2.28 9.87 -0.24
CA GLY A 97 -1.99 8.77 0.69
C GLY A 97 -3.17 8.43 1.59
N PHE A 98 -3.83 9.44 2.14
CA PHE A 98 -5.02 9.25 2.97
C PHE A 98 -6.17 8.57 2.21
N ILE A 99 -6.48 9.04 1.01
CA ILE A 99 -7.53 8.44 0.15
C ILE A 99 -7.18 6.99 -0.21
N ILE A 100 -5.91 6.72 -0.53
CA ILE A 100 -5.44 5.36 -0.82
C ILE A 100 -5.62 4.45 0.39
N VAL A 101 -5.25 4.88 1.59
CA VAL A 101 -5.42 4.09 2.82
C VAL A 101 -6.88 3.71 3.06
N CYS A 102 -7.83 4.64 2.87
CA CYS A 102 -9.26 4.35 3.00
C CYS A 102 -9.69 3.20 2.05
N TYR A 103 -9.28 3.26 0.80
CA TYR A 103 -9.56 2.20 -0.18
C TYR A 103 -8.87 0.88 0.17
N TYR A 104 -7.61 0.94 0.58
CA TYR A 104 -6.83 -0.26 0.93
C TYR A 104 -7.37 -0.99 2.16
N CYS A 105 -7.84 -0.26 3.17
CA CYS A 105 -8.47 -0.87 4.34
C CYS A 105 -9.70 -1.69 3.94
N GLN A 106 -10.50 -1.20 3.00
CA GLN A 106 -11.67 -1.92 2.52
C GLN A 106 -11.28 -3.20 1.77
N VAL A 107 -10.36 -3.10 0.80
CA VAL A 107 -9.94 -4.25 0.00
C VAL A 107 -9.12 -5.25 0.83
N GLY A 108 -8.28 -4.76 1.76
CA GLY A 108 -7.57 -5.60 2.71
C GLY A 108 -8.52 -6.37 3.64
N GLY A 109 -9.59 -5.72 4.07
CA GLY A 109 -10.67 -6.38 4.83
C GLY A 109 -11.35 -7.50 4.04
N TRP A 110 -11.63 -7.28 2.76
CA TRP A 110 -12.17 -8.34 1.90
C TRP A 110 -11.22 -9.53 1.77
N ALA A 111 -9.94 -9.28 1.58
CA ALA A 111 -8.95 -10.34 1.51
C ALA A 111 -8.91 -11.16 2.81
N MET A 112 -8.93 -10.51 3.97
CA MET A 112 -8.98 -11.19 5.27
C MET A 112 -10.27 -11.99 5.46
N TYR A 113 -11.40 -11.43 5.06
CA TYR A 113 -12.68 -12.14 5.09
C TYR A 113 -12.63 -13.44 4.29
N TYR A 114 -12.07 -13.39 3.07
CA TYR A 114 -11.89 -14.58 2.23
C TYR A 114 -10.90 -15.58 2.83
N VAL A 115 -9.80 -15.14 3.42
CA VAL A 115 -8.88 -16.04 4.14
C VAL A 115 -9.61 -16.78 5.26
N ALA A 116 -10.39 -16.09 6.07
CA ALA A 116 -11.18 -16.71 7.12
C ALA A 116 -12.23 -17.68 6.54
N ALA A 117 -12.92 -17.29 5.48
CA ALA A 117 -13.93 -18.12 4.82
C ALA A 117 -13.33 -19.40 4.22
N TYR A 118 -12.16 -19.33 3.59
CA TYR A 118 -11.48 -20.52 3.07
C TYR A 118 -11.03 -21.50 4.16
N ILE A 119 -10.77 -21.01 5.38
CA ILE A 119 -10.42 -21.86 6.51
C ILE A 119 -11.67 -22.48 7.14
N THR A 120 -12.78 -21.75 7.22
CA THR A 120 -13.98 -22.15 7.98
C THR A 120 -15.05 -22.81 7.12
N ASP A 121 -15.26 -22.35 5.90
CA ASP A 121 -16.37 -22.78 5.04
C ASP A 121 -16.05 -22.66 3.53
N VAL A 122 -15.04 -23.40 3.11
CA VAL A 122 -14.58 -23.39 1.72
C VAL A 122 -15.66 -23.81 0.73
N GLN A 123 -16.57 -24.71 1.14
CA GLN A 123 -17.60 -25.26 0.23
C GLN A 123 -18.61 -24.21 -0.18
N THR A 124 -19.06 -23.37 0.73
CA THR A 124 -19.99 -22.28 0.44
C THR A 124 -19.35 -21.23 -0.49
N VAL A 125 -18.05 -20.91 -0.29
CA VAL A 125 -17.32 -19.99 -1.16
C VAL A 125 -17.23 -20.53 -2.60
N TRP A 126 -16.98 -21.83 -2.75
CA TRP A 126 -16.83 -22.47 -4.06
C TRP A 126 -18.15 -22.71 -4.79
N ALA A 127 -19.25 -22.87 -4.05
CA ALA A 127 -20.57 -23.11 -4.66
C ALA A 127 -21.04 -21.94 -5.51
N ASP A 128 -20.90 -20.70 -5.01
CA ASP A 128 -21.19 -19.47 -5.76
C ASP A 128 -20.32 -18.32 -5.26
N PRO A 129 -19.11 -18.14 -5.81
CA PRO A 129 -18.17 -17.10 -5.38
C PRO A 129 -18.73 -15.68 -5.55
N MET A 130 -19.60 -15.46 -6.56
CA MET A 130 -20.18 -14.14 -6.80
C MET A 130 -21.27 -13.81 -5.79
N ALA A 131 -22.17 -14.74 -5.52
CA ALA A 131 -23.20 -14.56 -4.49
C ALA A 131 -22.56 -14.38 -3.11
N TYR A 132 -21.49 -15.11 -2.80
CA TYR A 132 -20.74 -14.97 -1.56
C TYR A 132 -20.14 -13.56 -1.41
N PHE A 133 -19.52 -13.05 -2.48
CA PHE A 133 -18.94 -11.70 -2.51
C PHE A 133 -20.03 -10.62 -2.35
N LEU A 134 -21.12 -10.73 -3.10
CA LEU A 134 -22.23 -9.78 -3.01
C LEU A 134 -22.90 -9.82 -1.64
N GLY A 135 -23.03 -11.00 -1.01
CA GLY A 135 -23.51 -11.16 0.36
C GLY A 135 -22.65 -10.41 1.38
N MET A 136 -21.33 -10.49 1.26
CA MET A 136 -20.39 -9.73 2.08
C MET A 136 -20.58 -8.22 1.89
N LEU A 137 -20.82 -7.76 0.67
CA LEU A 137 -21.07 -6.34 0.35
C LEU A 137 -22.45 -5.83 0.76
N GLY A 138 -23.29 -6.70 1.32
CA GLY A 138 -24.62 -6.31 1.80
C GLY A 138 -25.71 -6.33 0.72
N ALA A 139 -25.59 -7.19 -0.30
CA ALA A 139 -26.65 -7.36 -1.31
C ALA A 139 -28.01 -7.70 -0.70
N ASN A 140 -28.02 -8.31 0.48
CA ASN A 140 -29.22 -8.70 1.24
C ASN A 140 -29.48 -7.77 2.45
N GLY A 141 -28.84 -6.59 2.52
CA GLY A 141 -28.98 -5.65 3.64
C GLY A 141 -27.75 -4.80 3.91
N PHE A 142 -27.46 -4.57 5.19
CA PHE A 142 -26.33 -3.74 5.61
C PHE A 142 -24.98 -4.50 5.49
N PRO A 143 -23.89 -3.90 4.93
CA PRO A 143 -22.61 -4.58 4.68
C PRO A 143 -21.76 -4.76 5.95
N LEU A 144 -22.34 -5.35 7.01
CA LEU A 144 -21.70 -5.47 8.32
C LEU A 144 -20.39 -6.24 8.25
N ALA A 145 -20.36 -7.35 7.49
CA ALA A 145 -19.18 -8.17 7.35
C ALA A 145 -18.01 -7.38 6.72
N ALA A 146 -18.27 -6.66 5.62
CA ALA A 146 -17.27 -5.84 4.96
C ALA A 146 -16.69 -4.75 5.88
N ILE A 147 -17.54 -4.11 6.68
CA ILE A 147 -17.13 -3.07 7.63
C ILE A 147 -16.28 -3.66 8.75
N VAL A 148 -16.75 -4.75 9.38
CA VAL A 148 -16.02 -5.38 10.50
C VAL A 148 -14.63 -5.84 10.05
N TRP A 149 -14.51 -6.49 8.90
CA TRP A 149 -13.21 -6.97 8.41
C TRP A 149 -12.30 -5.82 7.96
N ALA A 150 -12.85 -4.73 7.42
CA ALA A 150 -12.07 -3.51 7.15
C ALA A 150 -11.52 -2.89 8.43
N LEU A 151 -12.29 -2.84 9.51
CA LEU A 151 -11.83 -2.38 10.82
C LEU A 151 -10.75 -3.30 11.39
N VAL A 152 -10.93 -4.62 11.31
CA VAL A 152 -9.91 -5.59 11.75
C VAL A 152 -8.60 -5.37 11.01
N PHE A 153 -8.65 -5.22 9.68
CA PHE A 153 -7.46 -4.92 8.87
C PHE A 153 -6.80 -3.61 9.30
N MET A 154 -7.58 -2.56 9.50
CA MET A 154 -7.09 -1.25 9.95
C MET A 154 -6.41 -1.34 11.32
N PHE A 155 -7.01 -2.05 12.27
CA PHE A 155 -6.43 -2.26 13.61
C PHE A 155 -5.12 -3.04 13.55
N LEU A 156 -5.05 -4.12 12.79
CA LEU A 156 -3.81 -4.89 12.61
C LEU A 156 -2.71 -4.05 11.97
N THR A 157 -3.05 -3.28 10.94
CA THR A 157 -2.10 -2.37 10.29
C THR A 157 -1.61 -1.30 11.27
N ALA A 158 -2.52 -0.68 12.03
CA ALA A 158 -2.16 0.32 13.04
C ALA A 158 -1.25 -0.28 14.12
N PHE A 159 -1.56 -1.49 14.60
CA PHE A 159 -0.76 -2.20 15.59
C PHE A 159 0.69 -2.43 15.10
N ILE A 160 0.86 -2.85 13.85
CA ILE A 160 2.18 -3.06 13.25
C ILE A 160 2.96 -1.73 13.18
N ILE A 161 2.30 -0.65 12.75
CA ILE A 161 2.92 0.65 12.53
C ILE A 161 3.27 1.34 13.87
N THR A 162 2.57 1.07 14.97
CA THR A 162 2.85 1.68 16.28
C THR A 162 4.28 1.47 16.77
N HIS A 163 4.92 0.39 16.34
CA HIS A 163 6.32 0.09 16.68
C HIS A 163 7.34 0.75 15.73
N GLY A 164 6.89 1.57 14.78
CA GLY A 164 7.73 2.31 13.84
C GLY A 164 8.57 1.40 12.95
N THR A 165 9.75 1.90 12.54
CA THR A 165 10.68 1.16 11.67
C THR A 165 11.14 -0.15 12.30
N ALA A 166 11.35 -0.19 13.61
CA ALA A 166 11.74 -1.39 14.34
C ALA A 166 10.64 -2.47 14.33
N GLY A 167 9.37 -2.09 14.28
CA GLY A 167 8.24 -3.01 14.12
C GLY A 167 8.19 -3.62 12.72
N ILE A 168 8.42 -2.80 11.71
CA ILE A 168 8.41 -3.22 10.29
C ILE A 168 9.61 -4.12 9.96
N GLU A 169 10.79 -3.82 10.54
CA GLU A 169 12.03 -4.58 10.28
C GLU A 169 12.02 -5.98 10.93
N LYS A 170 11.26 -6.18 12.01
CA LYS A 170 11.17 -7.46 12.73
C LYS A 170 10.15 -8.44 12.16
N MET A 171 9.29 -8.02 11.25
CA MET A 171 8.29 -8.85 10.56
C MET A 171 8.81 -9.35 9.22
#